data_92f7e10fde3f2ce799ffd13796989bb5
#
_entry.id   92f7e10fde3f2ce799ffd13796989bb5
#
_cell.length_a   1.000
_cell.length_b   1.000
_cell.length_c   1.000
_cell.angle_alpha   90.00
_cell.angle_beta   90.00
_cell.angle_gamma   90.00
#
_symmetry.space_group_name_H-M   'P 1'
#
loop_
_entity.id
_entity.type
_entity.pdbx_description
1 polymer ?
#
loop_
_entity_poly.entity_id
_entity_poly.type
_entity_poly.pdbx_seq_one_letter_code
_entity_poly.pdbx_strand_id
1 'polypeptide(L)'
;MLKKIISAVSAVCVIAVSGVIPQPASAVGSQMRNLTTAEIVRDMGIGINLGNTLESCGDWIAQWGDGSVKSYETAWGSPEITEDMIKGYAESGFETLRVPVAWSNLMSEDYTISGAYLERVKQIVNWALDAGMYVIMNLHYDSGWLENMPSDKENCMNKYKKIWTQLSEEFKDYGDYLIFESQNEELGWDSLWNRWSGSTEGKAESYDLVNEVNQTFVDIVRSSGGNNDLRHLLISGYKTDVELTCDPLFEMPKDPADRCAVSVHYYTPSDFAILEEDADWGKNRTTWGTEEDFAELNKNMDLMKSAFVDKGIPVIFGEYGCPKNNKEEDSVRLFLSSVCKAAYDRQMCPVLWDITGLHYDRNQCRMTDSTLNQQLLSVLDNNVLKGDINQDGKVDTQDVAILGDCLVKKAFLSVEDTEYADINSDGKINAFDYAAIKRIVINSASDKEQLDLSDMPTEYQAALDWVWTNRIEREKSTDRWNTIFDQIDAGNGTLNYVVRWQSYKTVTLDQRKQFEKLIEDSVNN
;
A
#
# COMPACT_ATOMS: atom_id res chain seq x y z
N MET A 1 85.08 -6.50 15.94
CA MET A 1 84.37 -5.25 16.24
C MET A 1 83.27 -5.08 15.22
N LEU A 2 82.10 -5.60 15.53
CA LEU A 2 80.93 -5.50 14.63
C LEU A 2 79.86 -4.68 15.34
N LYS A 3 79.48 -3.54 14.79
CA LYS A 3 78.37 -2.71 15.27
C LYS A 3 77.11 -3.31 14.80
N LYS A 4 76.17 -3.65 15.71
CA LYS A 4 74.80 -3.99 15.44
C LYS A 4 73.98 -2.72 15.21
N ILE A 5 73.39 -2.58 14.03
CA ILE A 5 72.40 -1.56 13.73
C ILE A 5 71.00 -2.22 14.00
N ILE A 6 70.33 -1.65 14.98
CA ILE A 6 68.92 -2.02 15.27
C ILE A 6 68.06 -1.10 14.42
N SER A 7 67.35 -1.68 13.47
CA SER A 7 66.34 -0.99 12.67
C SER A 7 64.96 -1.13 13.37
N ALA A 8 64.44 -0.01 13.85
CA ALA A 8 63.07 0.05 14.39
C ALA A 8 62.08 0.18 13.23
N VAL A 9 61.27 -0.83 13.04
CA VAL A 9 60.12 -0.77 12.12
C VAL A 9 58.93 -0.23 12.91
N SER A 10 58.56 1.02 12.64
CA SER A 10 57.29 1.60 13.13
C SER A 10 56.15 1.07 12.30
N ALA A 11 55.33 0.21 12.90
CA ALA A 11 54.07 -0.19 12.31
C ALA A 11 53.06 0.96 12.46
N VAL A 12 52.74 1.62 11.35
CA VAL A 12 51.60 2.54 11.28
C VAL A 12 50.33 1.71 11.10
N CYS A 13 49.57 1.58 12.18
CA CYS A 13 48.20 1.09 12.08
C CYS A 13 47.33 2.16 11.39
N VAL A 14 47.04 1.96 10.12
CA VAL A 14 45.97 2.70 9.44
C VAL A 14 44.65 2.11 9.93
N ILE A 15 43.99 2.79 10.85
CA ILE A 15 42.61 2.54 11.19
C ILE A 15 41.79 3.05 10.00
N ALA A 16 41.37 2.15 9.13
CA ALA A 16 40.34 2.45 8.14
C ALA A 16 39.05 2.68 8.90
N VAL A 17 38.73 3.94 9.17
CA VAL A 17 37.37 4.36 9.50
C VAL A 17 36.59 4.17 8.19
N SER A 18 35.88 3.09 8.08
CA SER A 18 34.84 2.92 7.06
C SER A 18 33.72 3.93 7.39
N GLY A 19 33.90 5.16 6.89
CA GLY A 19 32.81 6.12 6.85
C GLY A 19 31.72 5.51 5.97
N VAL A 20 30.61 5.17 6.56
CA VAL A 20 29.38 4.91 5.83
C VAL A 20 29.05 6.21 5.11
N ILE A 21 29.24 6.24 3.79
CA ILE A 21 28.79 7.35 2.96
C ILE A 21 27.27 7.22 2.97
N PRO A 22 26.51 8.22 3.49
CA PRO A 22 25.05 8.16 3.40
C PRO A 22 24.68 8.01 1.92
N GLN A 23 23.90 6.98 1.59
CA GLN A 23 23.36 6.88 0.25
C GLN A 23 22.40 8.06 0.05
N PRO A 24 22.51 8.83 -1.05
CA PRO A 24 21.53 9.86 -1.33
C PRO A 24 20.16 9.20 -1.51
N ALA A 25 19.11 9.79 -0.91
CA ALA A 25 17.74 9.45 -1.24
C ALA A 25 17.58 9.45 -2.77
N SER A 26 16.82 8.49 -3.30
CA SER A 26 16.59 8.43 -4.74
C SER A 26 16.02 9.77 -5.24
N ALA A 27 16.23 10.08 -6.51
CA ALA A 27 15.70 11.32 -7.11
C ALA A 27 14.15 11.41 -6.97
N VAL A 28 13.47 10.27 -6.93
CA VAL A 28 12.03 10.15 -6.65
C VAL A 28 11.75 10.44 -5.18
N GLY A 29 12.57 9.93 -4.27
CA GLY A 29 12.38 10.04 -2.82
C GLY A 29 12.72 11.41 -2.20
N SER A 30 13.25 12.38 -2.93
CA SER A 30 13.65 13.70 -2.39
C SER A 30 12.76 14.86 -2.81
N GLN A 31 11.83 14.66 -3.74
CA GLN A 31 10.98 15.73 -4.26
C GLN A 31 9.69 15.87 -3.46
N MET A 32 9.34 17.13 -3.11
CA MET A 32 8.01 17.50 -2.61
C MET A 32 7.17 18.01 -3.79
N ARG A 33 6.18 17.24 -4.21
CA ARG A 33 5.25 17.62 -5.27
C ARG A 33 4.19 18.58 -4.72
N ASN A 34 3.61 19.38 -5.58
CA ASN A 34 2.50 20.27 -5.19
C ASN A 34 1.16 19.52 -5.30
N LEU A 35 1.02 18.45 -4.52
CA LEU A 35 -0.18 17.64 -4.44
C LEU A 35 -0.84 17.81 -3.07
N THR A 36 -2.15 17.76 -3.04
CA THR A 36 -2.94 17.67 -1.82
C THR A 36 -2.80 16.27 -1.21
N THR A 37 -3.11 16.13 0.09
CA THR A 37 -3.09 14.81 0.74
C THR A 37 -4.11 13.86 0.11
N ALA A 38 -5.24 14.35 -0.38
CA ALA A 38 -6.23 13.53 -1.08
C ALA A 38 -5.70 12.99 -2.42
N GLU A 39 -4.91 13.79 -3.15
CA GLU A 39 -4.24 13.32 -4.37
C GLU A 39 -3.16 12.29 -4.06
N ILE A 40 -2.38 12.49 -2.99
CA ILE A 40 -1.38 11.52 -2.52
C ILE A 40 -2.05 10.21 -2.11
N VAL A 41 -3.13 10.24 -1.31
CA VAL A 41 -3.81 9.02 -0.86
C VAL A 41 -4.39 8.23 -2.04
N ARG A 42 -4.83 8.89 -3.10
CA ARG A 42 -5.23 8.21 -4.34
C ARG A 42 -4.05 7.59 -5.09
N ASP A 43 -2.92 8.31 -5.16
CA ASP A 43 -1.68 7.87 -5.83
C ASP A 43 -0.99 6.72 -5.07
N MET A 44 -1.29 6.56 -3.78
CA MET A 44 -0.82 5.47 -2.92
C MET A 44 -1.43 4.10 -3.27
N GLY A 45 -2.49 4.06 -4.06
CA GLY A 45 -3.13 2.84 -4.55
C GLY A 45 -3.54 1.88 -3.44
N ILE A 46 -3.01 0.66 -3.46
CA ILE A 46 -3.16 -0.33 -2.40
C ILE A 46 -1.80 -0.61 -1.75
N GLY A 47 -1.82 -0.89 -0.46
CA GLY A 47 -0.60 -1.10 0.30
C GLY A 47 -0.51 -2.46 0.99
N ILE A 48 0.69 -2.73 1.52
CA ILE A 48 0.98 -3.89 2.36
C ILE A 48 1.88 -3.48 3.53
N ASN A 49 1.74 -4.17 4.67
CA ASN A 49 2.58 -3.95 5.84
C ASN A 49 3.81 -4.87 5.84
N LEU A 50 4.94 -4.36 6.30
CA LEU A 50 6.13 -5.14 6.64
C LEU A 50 6.05 -5.57 8.12
N GLY A 51 5.02 -6.33 8.47
CA GLY A 51 4.72 -6.69 9.86
C GLY A 51 5.64 -7.75 10.45
N ASN A 52 5.68 -7.82 11.79
CA ASN A 52 6.54 -8.69 12.60
C ASN A 52 8.03 -8.59 12.27
N THR A 53 8.51 -7.37 12.01
CA THR A 53 9.88 -7.11 11.56
C THR A 53 10.56 -6.08 12.46
N LEU A 54 10.46 -4.79 12.12
CA LEU A 54 11.11 -3.73 12.88
C LEU A 54 10.34 -3.30 14.13
N GLU A 55 9.09 -3.71 14.27
CA GLU A 55 8.29 -3.54 15.48
C GLU A 55 8.45 -4.70 16.48
N SER A 56 9.21 -5.75 16.10
CA SER A 56 9.55 -6.82 17.04
C SER A 56 10.28 -6.25 18.25
N CYS A 57 9.72 -6.42 19.45
CA CYS A 57 10.22 -5.82 20.68
C CYS A 57 10.06 -6.78 21.87
N GLY A 58 10.73 -6.45 22.96
CA GLY A 58 10.67 -7.17 24.22
C GLY A 58 12.05 -7.40 24.84
N ASP A 59 12.15 -7.33 26.17
CA ASP A 59 13.40 -7.49 26.92
C ASP A 59 14.10 -8.82 26.69
N TRP A 60 13.32 -9.87 26.34
CA TRP A 60 13.85 -11.21 26.08
C TRP A 60 14.75 -11.25 24.84
N ILE A 61 14.56 -10.33 23.87
CA ILE A 61 15.35 -10.31 22.63
C ILE A 61 16.82 -10.03 22.95
N ALA A 62 17.09 -9.03 23.81
CA ALA A 62 18.43 -8.74 24.26
C ALA A 62 19.04 -9.86 25.14
N GLN A 63 18.19 -10.65 25.84
CA GLN A 63 18.65 -11.73 26.72
C GLN A 63 18.99 -13.00 25.94
N TRP A 64 18.30 -13.29 24.84
CA TRP A 64 18.42 -14.54 24.08
C TRP A 64 19.13 -14.37 22.74
N GLY A 65 19.20 -13.14 22.24
CA GLY A 65 19.94 -12.74 21.05
C GLY A 65 21.34 -12.22 21.35
N ASP A 66 22.02 -11.71 20.33
CA ASP A 66 23.34 -11.08 20.47
C ASP A 66 23.25 -9.56 20.69
N GLY A 67 22.03 -9.01 20.84
CA GLY A 67 21.78 -7.59 20.99
C GLY A 67 22.01 -6.75 19.72
N SER A 68 22.17 -7.40 18.58
CA SER A 68 22.29 -6.71 17.29
C SER A 68 20.95 -6.25 16.76
N VAL A 69 20.96 -5.34 15.79
CA VAL A 69 19.77 -4.92 15.03
C VAL A 69 19.05 -6.13 14.43
N LYS A 70 19.82 -7.07 13.87
CA LYS A 70 19.28 -8.32 13.31
C LYS A 70 18.53 -9.17 14.33
N SER A 71 18.99 -9.23 15.58
CA SER A 71 18.26 -9.96 16.64
C SER A 71 16.86 -9.44 16.85
N TYR A 72 16.67 -8.12 16.79
CA TYR A 72 15.36 -7.51 16.89
C TYR A 72 14.53 -7.72 15.62
N GLU A 73 15.10 -7.44 14.46
CA GLU A 73 14.42 -7.59 13.16
C GLU A 73 13.85 -9.00 12.93
N THR A 74 14.53 -10.02 13.46
CA THR A 74 14.14 -11.43 13.22
C THR A 74 13.43 -12.09 14.41
N ALA A 75 13.23 -11.37 15.51
CA ALA A 75 12.74 -11.94 16.77
C ALA A 75 11.33 -12.54 16.67
N TRP A 76 10.46 -11.95 15.87
CA TRP A 76 9.09 -12.42 15.69
C TRP A 76 8.91 -13.30 14.43
N GLY A 77 10.01 -13.92 13.96
CA GLY A 77 9.99 -14.90 12.88
C GLY A 77 10.18 -14.33 11.48
N SER A 78 10.47 -13.03 11.36
CA SER A 78 10.87 -12.46 10.08
C SER A 78 12.26 -12.96 9.66
N PRO A 79 12.53 -13.23 8.38
CA PRO A 79 13.90 -13.26 7.89
C PRO A 79 14.50 -11.85 7.95
N GLU A 80 15.82 -11.75 7.92
CA GLU A 80 16.47 -10.46 7.67
C GLU A 80 16.02 -9.92 6.31
N ILE A 81 15.46 -8.72 6.29
CA ILE A 81 14.87 -8.14 5.08
C ILE A 81 15.96 -7.80 4.06
N THR A 82 15.69 -8.12 2.82
CA THR A 82 16.56 -7.82 1.68
C THR A 82 15.88 -6.86 0.71
N GLU A 83 16.69 -6.22 -0.12
CA GLU A 83 16.19 -5.35 -1.19
C GLU A 83 15.26 -6.09 -2.15
N ASP A 84 15.56 -7.35 -2.46
CA ASP A 84 14.73 -8.16 -3.36
C ASP A 84 13.35 -8.45 -2.75
N MET A 85 13.25 -8.64 -1.43
CA MET A 85 11.96 -8.79 -0.74
C MET A 85 11.10 -7.53 -0.89
N ILE A 86 11.70 -6.36 -0.74
CA ILE A 86 11.00 -5.08 -0.89
C ILE A 86 10.58 -4.84 -2.35
N LYS A 87 11.48 -5.11 -3.31
CA LYS A 87 11.14 -5.04 -4.74
C LYS A 87 10.01 -5.99 -5.11
N GLY A 88 9.99 -7.18 -4.52
CA GLY A 88 8.92 -8.15 -4.75
C GLY A 88 7.54 -7.68 -4.29
N TYR A 89 7.43 -6.82 -3.27
CA TYR A 89 6.15 -6.17 -2.94
C TYR A 89 5.68 -5.26 -4.08
N ALA A 90 6.56 -4.40 -4.61
CA ALA A 90 6.25 -3.54 -5.75
C ALA A 90 5.93 -4.37 -7.02
N GLU A 91 6.69 -5.44 -7.29
CA GLU A 91 6.43 -6.36 -8.40
C GLU A 91 5.12 -7.15 -8.24
N SER A 92 4.67 -7.35 -7.01
CA SER A 92 3.35 -7.92 -6.71
C SER A 92 2.21 -6.90 -6.88
N GLY A 93 2.53 -5.64 -7.22
CA GLY A 93 1.58 -4.57 -7.56
C GLY A 93 1.16 -3.68 -6.39
N PHE A 94 1.81 -3.78 -5.23
CA PHE A 94 1.58 -2.85 -4.13
C PHE A 94 2.32 -1.53 -4.37
N GLU A 95 1.61 -0.41 -4.24
CA GLU A 95 2.15 0.94 -4.45
C GLU A 95 2.57 1.60 -3.13
N THR A 96 2.15 1.02 -1.99
CA THR A 96 2.46 1.53 -0.64
C THR A 96 2.99 0.43 0.27
N LEU A 97 4.09 0.72 0.97
CA LEU A 97 4.64 -0.12 2.04
C LEU A 97 4.49 0.60 3.38
N ARG A 98 3.76 0.01 4.34
CA ARG A 98 3.78 0.47 5.72
C ARG A 98 4.87 -0.26 6.48
N VAL A 99 5.73 0.49 7.15
CA VAL A 99 6.91 0.01 7.90
C VAL A 99 6.67 0.29 9.39
N PRO A 100 6.11 -0.69 10.12
CA PRO A 100 5.97 -0.62 11.57
C PRO A 100 7.34 -0.61 12.25
N VAL A 101 7.56 0.28 13.25
CA VAL A 101 8.86 0.39 13.93
C VAL A 101 8.73 0.57 15.43
N ALA A 102 9.40 -0.28 16.21
CA ALA A 102 9.60 -0.12 17.66
C ALA A 102 10.89 0.66 17.92
N TRP A 103 10.78 1.97 18.04
CA TRP A 103 11.95 2.87 18.14
C TRP A 103 12.73 2.76 19.45
N SER A 104 12.14 2.14 20.49
CA SER A 104 12.83 1.88 21.75
C SER A 104 13.86 0.76 21.68
N ASN A 105 13.86 -0.01 20.60
CA ASN A 105 14.85 -1.05 20.39
C ASN A 105 16.26 -0.44 20.33
N LEU A 106 17.17 -0.96 21.16
CA LEU A 106 18.55 -0.45 21.27
C LEU A 106 18.65 1.05 21.61
N MET A 107 17.59 1.64 22.18
CA MET A 107 17.55 3.04 22.61
C MET A 107 18.33 3.23 23.91
N SER A 108 19.01 4.36 24.05
CA SER A 108 19.69 4.73 25.29
C SER A 108 18.72 5.31 26.33
N GLU A 109 19.17 5.42 27.60
CA GLU A 109 18.35 5.90 28.72
C GLU A 109 17.84 7.34 28.55
N ASP A 110 18.54 8.16 27.76
CA ASP A 110 18.15 9.54 27.45
C ASP A 110 17.20 9.64 26.23
N TYR A 111 16.69 8.49 25.78
CA TYR A 111 15.83 8.36 24.61
C TYR A 111 16.51 8.69 23.27
N THR A 112 17.82 8.52 23.18
CA THR A 112 18.53 8.60 21.89
C THR A 112 18.35 7.28 21.14
N ILE A 113 17.82 7.36 19.91
CA ILE A 113 17.64 6.21 19.02
C ILE A 113 19.00 5.67 18.62
N SER A 114 19.18 4.35 18.63
CA SER A 114 20.41 3.72 18.16
C SER A 114 20.70 4.09 16.71
N GLY A 115 21.87 4.65 16.44
CA GLY A 115 22.28 4.99 15.08
C GLY A 115 22.28 3.78 14.13
N ALA A 116 22.68 2.60 14.62
CA ALA A 116 22.67 1.38 13.82
C ALA A 116 21.22 0.93 13.48
N TYR A 117 20.29 1.10 14.42
CA TYR A 117 18.88 0.77 14.19
C TYR A 117 18.23 1.75 13.21
N LEU A 118 18.49 3.05 13.39
CA LEU A 118 18.01 4.11 12.50
C LEU A 118 18.50 3.91 11.06
N GLU A 119 19.79 3.60 10.89
CA GLU A 119 20.35 3.32 9.56
C GLU A 119 19.72 2.07 8.90
N ARG A 120 19.37 1.05 9.70
CA ARG A 120 18.66 -0.12 9.18
C ARG A 120 17.27 0.23 8.69
N VAL A 121 16.50 1.00 9.46
CA VAL A 121 15.19 1.51 9.04
C VAL A 121 15.32 2.33 7.76
N LYS A 122 16.27 3.26 7.70
CA LYS A 122 16.55 4.06 6.49
C LYS A 122 16.86 3.20 5.28
N GLN A 123 17.64 2.15 5.44
CA GLN A 123 17.96 1.23 4.35
C GLN A 123 16.72 0.61 3.75
N ILE A 124 15.80 0.10 4.60
CA ILE A 124 14.54 -0.52 4.15
C ILE A 124 13.62 0.53 3.50
N VAL A 125 13.50 1.70 4.12
CA VAL A 125 12.75 2.83 3.55
C VAL A 125 13.29 3.20 2.16
N ASN A 126 14.61 3.33 2.01
CA ASN A 126 15.22 3.66 0.73
C ASN A 126 14.96 2.60 -0.34
N TRP A 127 15.02 1.31 -0.01
CA TRP A 127 14.69 0.25 -0.96
C TRP A 127 13.25 0.33 -1.46
N ALA A 128 12.29 0.69 -0.59
CA ALA A 128 10.90 0.87 -0.99
C ALA A 128 10.72 2.12 -1.88
N LEU A 129 11.36 3.24 -1.53
CA LEU A 129 11.37 4.45 -2.35
C LEU A 129 12.03 4.22 -3.71
N ASP A 130 13.14 3.47 -3.75
CA ASP A 130 13.85 3.11 -4.99
C ASP A 130 13.02 2.15 -5.88
N ALA A 131 12.16 1.35 -5.26
CA ALA A 131 11.16 0.53 -5.96
C ALA A 131 9.93 1.34 -6.43
N GLY A 132 9.87 2.65 -6.14
CA GLY A 132 8.79 3.55 -6.53
C GLY A 132 7.57 3.51 -5.62
N MET A 133 7.68 2.88 -4.45
CA MET A 133 6.58 2.77 -3.49
C MET A 133 6.49 4.01 -2.59
N TYR A 134 5.28 4.35 -2.16
CA TYR A 134 5.07 5.17 -0.98
C TYR A 134 5.45 4.41 0.28
N VAL A 135 5.96 5.11 1.27
CA VAL A 135 6.33 4.52 2.56
C VAL A 135 5.58 5.23 3.68
N ILE A 136 4.86 4.47 4.49
CA ILE A 136 4.30 4.94 5.76
C ILE A 136 5.21 4.42 6.88
N MET A 137 5.84 5.31 7.63
CA MET A 137 6.69 4.98 8.76
C MET A 137 6.06 5.50 10.04
N ASN A 138 5.93 4.65 11.06
CA ASN A 138 5.24 5.00 12.29
C ASN A 138 6.08 4.77 13.56
N LEU A 139 5.48 5.12 14.69
CA LEU A 139 5.77 4.57 16.00
C LEU A 139 4.77 3.45 16.24
N HIS A 140 5.22 2.19 16.18
CA HIS A 140 4.35 1.02 16.36
C HIS A 140 4.31 0.55 17.83
N TYR A 141 3.71 -0.62 18.09
CA TYR A 141 3.80 -1.23 19.41
C TYR A 141 5.27 -1.36 19.82
N ASP A 142 5.63 -0.73 20.88
CA ASP A 142 7.02 -0.53 21.29
C ASP A 142 7.17 -0.90 22.77
N SER A 143 6.95 -2.17 23.08
CA SER A 143 6.93 -2.73 24.43
C SER A 143 5.88 -2.07 25.37
N GLY A 144 4.83 -1.49 24.80
CA GLY A 144 3.68 -0.97 25.55
C GLY A 144 3.95 0.28 26.37
N TRP A 145 5.05 1.00 26.17
CA TRP A 145 5.35 2.19 26.98
C TRP A 145 4.33 3.33 26.78
N LEU A 146 3.76 3.46 25.56
CA LEU A 146 2.72 4.46 25.28
C LEU A 146 1.43 4.20 26.07
N GLU A 147 1.15 2.95 26.42
CA GLU A 147 -0.01 2.59 27.24
C GLU A 147 0.04 3.21 28.65
N ASN A 148 1.22 3.61 29.09
CA ASN A 148 1.39 4.33 30.35
C ASN A 148 1.09 5.83 30.23
N MET A 149 0.77 6.36 29.03
CA MET A 149 0.50 7.79 28.83
C MET A 149 -0.55 8.35 29.80
N PRO A 150 -1.67 7.67 30.12
CA PRO A 150 -2.65 8.20 31.10
C PRO A 150 -2.13 8.27 32.53
N SER A 151 -1.21 7.39 32.93
CA SER A 151 -0.69 7.30 34.32
C SER A 151 0.66 7.98 34.50
N ASP A 152 1.47 8.11 33.45
CA ASP A 152 2.81 8.73 33.47
C ASP A 152 3.02 9.62 32.24
N LYS A 153 2.10 10.57 32.06
CA LYS A 153 2.05 11.45 30.89
C LYS A 153 3.35 12.21 30.64
N GLU A 154 3.98 12.71 31.72
CA GLU A 154 5.19 13.54 31.55
C GLU A 154 6.34 12.77 30.94
N ASN A 155 6.66 11.57 31.43
CA ASN A 155 7.74 10.75 30.92
C ASN A 155 7.42 10.19 29.52
N CYS A 156 6.20 9.69 29.32
CA CYS A 156 5.77 9.17 28.02
C CYS A 156 5.78 10.27 26.95
N MET A 157 5.25 11.44 27.25
CA MET A 157 5.25 12.57 26.33
C MET A 157 6.68 13.09 26.04
N ASN A 158 7.57 13.08 27.05
CA ASN A 158 8.97 13.41 26.84
C ASN A 158 9.65 12.41 25.88
N LYS A 159 9.45 11.11 26.09
CA LYS A 159 9.97 10.06 25.19
C LYS A 159 9.41 10.22 23.78
N TYR A 160 8.08 10.40 23.65
CA TYR A 160 7.41 10.62 22.38
C TYR A 160 7.99 11.80 21.59
N LYS A 161 8.14 12.94 22.28
CA LYS A 161 8.77 14.15 21.69
C LYS A 161 10.20 13.92 21.26
N LYS A 162 10.99 13.21 22.04
CA LYS A 162 12.37 12.87 21.74
C LYS A 162 12.47 11.99 20.48
N ILE A 163 11.61 10.97 20.36
CA ILE A 163 11.57 10.10 19.19
C ILE A 163 11.23 10.92 17.95
N TRP A 164 10.10 11.62 17.94
CA TRP A 164 9.67 12.36 16.74
C TRP A 164 10.60 13.51 16.37
N THR A 165 11.27 14.15 17.34
CA THR A 165 12.28 15.16 17.03
C THR A 165 13.47 14.57 16.27
N GLN A 166 13.96 13.40 16.69
CA GLN A 166 15.08 12.71 16.02
C GLN A 166 14.67 12.24 14.62
N LEU A 167 13.48 11.64 14.49
CA LEU A 167 12.98 11.17 13.20
C LEU A 167 12.74 12.34 12.24
N SER A 168 12.14 13.41 12.71
CA SER A 168 11.90 14.60 11.90
C SER A 168 13.19 15.22 11.38
N GLU A 169 14.24 15.28 12.18
CA GLU A 169 15.56 15.79 11.76
C GLU A 169 16.22 14.85 10.75
N GLU A 170 16.16 13.53 10.99
CA GLU A 170 16.84 12.54 10.16
C GLU A 170 16.24 12.45 8.75
N PHE A 171 14.91 12.55 8.65
CA PHE A 171 14.19 12.38 7.39
C PHE A 171 13.71 13.69 6.76
N LYS A 172 14.15 14.86 7.23
CA LYS A 172 13.68 16.17 6.75
C LYS A 172 13.87 16.43 5.27
N ASP A 173 14.86 15.79 4.65
CA ASP A 173 15.19 15.96 3.24
C ASP A 173 14.51 14.92 2.32
N TYR A 174 13.76 13.97 2.89
CA TYR A 174 12.96 13.01 2.14
C TYR A 174 11.71 13.69 1.56
N GLY A 175 11.30 13.28 0.36
CA GLY A 175 10.14 13.83 -0.35
C GLY A 175 8.80 13.29 0.14
N ASP A 176 7.76 13.54 -0.65
CA ASP A 176 6.37 13.24 -0.33
C ASP A 176 5.97 11.76 -0.51
N TYR A 177 6.89 10.93 -0.99
CA TYR A 177 6.73 9.47 -0.96
C TYR A 177 6.94 8.88 0.44
N LEU A 178 7.53 9.63 1.40
CA LEU A 178 7.64 9.22 2.80
C LEU A 178 6.61 9.97 3.65
N ILE A 179 5.70 9.22 4.25
CA ILE A 179 4.63 9.70 5.11
C ILE A 179 4.95 9.27 6.55
N PHE A 180 4.78 10.16 7.51
CA PHE A 180 4.90 9.84 8.92
C PHE A 180 3.52 9.58 9.52
N GLU A 181 3.38 8.49 10.27
CA GLU A 181 2.19 8.15 11.03
C GLU A 181 2.46 8.33 12.53
N SER A 182 1.62 9.10 13.21
CA SER A 182 1.85 9.58 14.58
C SER A 182 2.11 8.47 15.59
N GLN A 183 1.37 7.40 15.50
CA GLN A 183 1.48 6.18 16.29
C GLN A 183 0.61 5.09 15.69
N ASN A 184 0.75 3.86 16.17
CA ASN A 184 -0.14 2.75 15.88
C ASN A 184 -1.43 2.81 16.75
N GLU A 185 -1.89 1.70 17.29
CA GLU A 185 -3.08 1.54 18.15
C GLU A 185 -2.85 1.95 19.63
N GLU A 186 -1.61 2.30 19.96
CA GLU A 186 -1.09 2.28 21.31
C GLU A 186 -1.65 3.36 22.17
N LEU A 187 -2.19 3.87 22.68
CA LEU A 187 -2.64 4.49 23.93
C LEU A 187 -3.54 3.55 24.76
N GLY A 188 -3.47 2.23 24.39
CA GLY A 188 -3.93 1.09 25.19
C GLY A 188 -5.44 0.89 25.29
N TRP A 189 -5.86 -0.36 25.06
CA TRP A 189 -7.27 -0.76 25.24
C TRP A 189 -7.72 -0.68 26.69
N ASP A 190 -6.83 -0.94 27.64
CA ASP A 190 -7.14 -1.02 29.06
C ASP A 190 -6.89 0.30 29.78
N SER A 191 -5.99 1.14 29.27
CA SER A 191 -5.60 2.40 29.93
C SER A 191 -6.45 3.60 29.54
N LEU A 192 -7.12 3.57 28.38
CA LEU A 192 -8.07 4.59 27.93
C LEU A 192 -9.51 4.07 27.97
N TRP A 193 -10.43 5.00 27.97
CA TRP A 193 -11.84 4.66 27.82
C TRP A 193 -12.08 3.79 26.58
N ASN A 194 -12.93 2.77 26.73
CA ASN A 194 -13.40 1.95 25.62
C ASN A 194 -14.92 1.76 25.69
N ARG A 195 -15.53 1.40 24.54
CA ARG A 195 -16.98 1.23 24.41
C ARG A 195 -17.55 0.12 25.30
N TRP A 196 -16.73 -0.82 25.72
CA TRP A 196 -17.13 -1.98 26.53
C TRP A 196 -17.14 -1.70 28.03
N SER A 197 -16.68 -0.51 28.45
CA SER A 197 -16.65 -0.10 29.89
C SER A 197 -18.04 -0.02 30.52
N GLY A 198 -19.10 0.10 29.71
CA GLY A 198 -20.47 0.32 30.20
C GLY A 198 -20.70 1.71 30.79
N SER A 199 -19.73 2.62 30.74
CA SER A 199 -19.75 3.97 31.27
C SER A 199 -19.17 4.96 30.27
N THR A 200 -19.52 6.23 30.38
CA THR A 200 -18.87 7.35 29.69
C THR A 200 -17.85 8.09 30.57
N GLU A 201 -17.61 7.62 31.78
CA GLU A 201 -16.60 8.18 32.66
C GLU A 201 -15.21 8.06 32.05
N GLY A 202 -14.43 9.15 32.05
CA GLY A 202 -13.09 9.20 31.45
C GLY A 202 -13.07 9.25 29.92
N LYS A 203 -14.24 9.27 29.26
CA LYS A 203 -14.30 9.29 27.78
C LYS A 203 -13.70 10.57 27.21
N ALA A 204 -14.13 11.73 27.68
CA ALA A 204 -13.65 13.02 27.18
C ALA A 204 -12.14 13.18 27.42
N GLU A 205 -11.68 12.87 28.61
CA GLU A 205 -10.26 12.96 29.00
C GLU A 205 -9.38 12.03 28.14
N SER A 206 -9.91 10.87 27.76
CA SER A 206 -9.18 9.93 26.89
C SER A 206 -9.06 10.46 25.45
N TYR A 207 -10.12 11.08 24.91
CA TYR A 207 -10.06 11.72 23.60
C TYR A 207 -9.16 12.95 23.61
N ASP A 208 -9.23 13.79 24.66
CA ASP A 208 -8.36 14.95 24.82
C ASP A 208 -6.88 14.53 24.81
N LEU A 209 -6.54 13.41 25.44
CA LEU A 209 -5.18 12.89 25.46
C LEU A 209 -4.71 12.44 24.06
N VAL A 210 -5.55 11.70 23.33
CA VAL A 210 -5.24 11.28 21.95
C VAL A 210 -5.06 12.49 21.03
N ASN A 211 -5.97 13.47 21.13
CA ASN A 211 -5.89 14.71 20.34
C ASN A 211 -4.61 15.51 20.68
N GLU A 212 -4.21 15.57 21.97
CA GLU A 212 -2.97 16.22 22.39
C GLU A 212 -1.72 15.52 21.86
N VAL A 213 -1.68 14.20 21.85
CA VAL A 213 -0.57 13.42 21.30
C VAL A 213 -0.45 13.68 19.79
N ASN A 214 -1.55 13.63 19.06
CA ASN A 214 -1.59 13.90 17.62
C ASN A 214 -1.19 15.35 17.29
N GLN A 215 -1.65 16.34 18.08
CA GLN A 215 -1.23 17.73 17.90
C GLN A 215 0.27 17.91 18.16
N THR A 216 0.79 17.26 19.22
CA THR A 216 2.23 17.29 19.55
C THR A 216 3.08 16.74 18.41
N PHE A 217 2.63 15.66 17.76
CA PHE A 217 3.29 15.10 16.59
C PHE A 217 3.38 16.12 15.44
N VAL A 218 2.25 16.71 15.06
CA VAL A 218 2.20 17.70 13.98
C VAL A 218 3.10 18.90 14.29
N ASP A 219 3.06 19.43 15.52
CA ASP A 219 3.87 20.57 15.92
C ASP A 219 5.38 20.28 15.82
N ILE A 220 5.82 19.09 16.23
CA ILE A 220 7.22 18.67 16.13
C ILE A 220 7.64 18.57 14.68
N VAL A 221 6.88 17.85 13.86
CA VAL A 221 7.25 17.66 12.44
C VAL A 221 7.30 19.00 11.72
N ARG A 222 6.28 19.85 11.87
CA ARG A 222 6.23 21.17 11.21
C ARG A 222 7.34 22.11 11.67
N SER A 223 7.76 22.04 12.93
CA SER A 223 8.85 22.89 13.46
C SER A 223 10.24 22.45 13.08
N SER A 224 10.42 21.27 12.52
CA SER A 224 11.73 20.71 12.18
C SER A 224 12.31 21.25 10.85
N GLY A 225 11.48 21.86 10.01
CA GLY A 225 11.88 22.49 8.74
C GLY A 225 12.18 21.49 7.62
N GLY A 226 12.78 21.97 6.54
CA GLY A 226 13.03 21.18 5.33
C GLY A 226 11.71 20.74 4.67
N ASN A 227 11.69 19.53 4.13
CA ASN A 227 10.48 18.97 3.50
C ASN A 227 9.37 18.70 4.52
N ASN A 228 9.68 18.69 5.82
CA ASN A 228 8.69 18.47 6.87
C ASN A 228 7.68 19.63 6.98
N ASP A 229 8.01 20.81 6.47
CA ASP A 229 7.05 21.93 6.39
C ASP A 229 5.80 21.54 5.58
N LEU A 230 5.96 20.64 4.60
CA LEU A 230 4.93 20.22 3.65
C LEU A 230 4.71 18.70 3.61
N ARG A 231 5.35 17.91 4.48
CA ARG A 231 5.19 16.46 4.52
C ARG A 231 3.75 16.07 4.78
N HIS A 232 3.25 15.05 4.09
CA HIS A 232 1.96 14.45 4.41
C HIS A 232 2.08 13.65 5.70
N LEU A 233 1.14 13.86 6.60
CA LEU A 233 1.11 13.25 7.93
C LEU A 233 -0.13 12.38 8.07
N LEU A 234 0.04 11.23 8.72
CA LEU A 234 -1.02 10.29 9.00
C LEU A 234 -1.32 10.32 10.51
N ILE A 235 -2.53 10.67 10.85
CA ILE A 235 -2.98 10.91 12.21
C ILE A 235 -3.75 9.69 12.68
N SER A 236 -3.26 9.03 13.72
CA SER A 236 -3.94 7.87 14.29
C SER A 236 -5.29 8.27 14.87
N GLY A 237 -6.33 7.58 14.43
CA GLY A 237 -7.66 7.66 15.01
C GLY A 237 -7.69 7.13 16.44
N TYR A 238 -8.79 7.37 17.15
CA TYR A 238 -8.94 6.84 18.51
C TYR A 238 -8.90 5.31 18.48
N LYS A 239 -7.82 4.72 19.01
CA LYS A 239 -7.53 3.26 18.96
C LYS A 239 -7.56 2.71 17.53
N THR A 240 -7.35 3.54 16.54
CA THR A 240 -7.53 3.25 15.10
C THR A 240 -8.86 2.55 14.75
N ASP A 241 -9.83 2.59 15.65
CA ASP A 241 -11.15 2.00 15.48
C ASP A 241 -12.05 2.94 14.67
N VAL A 242 -12.74 2.41 13.66
CA VAL A 242 -13.60 3.15 12.74
C VAL A 242 -14.68 3.95 13.45
N GLU A 243 -15.47 3.31 14.34
CA GLU A 243 -16.60 3.98 15.01
C GLU A 243 -16.11 4.98 16.08
N LEU A 244 -15.05 4.62 16.81
CA LEU A 244 -14.49 5.50 17.84
C LEU A 244 -13.80 6.72 17.23
N THR A 245 -13.16 6.56 16.08
CA THR A 245 -12.54 7.69 15.36
C THR A 245 -13.58 8.65 14.78
N CYS A 246 -14.78 8.16 14.47
CA CYS A 246 -15.90 9.00 14.01
C CYS A 246 -16.66 9.68 15.16
N ASP A 247 -16.29 9.46 16.42
CA ASP A 247 -16.90 10.16 17.57
C ASP A 247 -16.56 11.66 17.50
N PRO A 248 -17.52 12.57 17.79
CA PRO A 248 -17.28 14.02 17.77
C PRO A 248 -16.19 14.53 18.71
N LEU A 249 -15.74 13.72 19.68
CA LEU A 249 -14.64 14.06 20.58
C LEU A 249 -13.26 13.85 19.93
N PHE A 250 -13.17 13.08 18.85
CA PHE A 250 -11.95 12.98 18.06
C PHE A 250 -11.80 14.22 17.18
N GLU A 251 -10.71 14.94 17.33
CA GLU A 251 -10.41 16.14 16.59
C GLU A 251 -9.12 15.95 15.76
N MET A 252 -9.18 16.28 14.47
CA MET A 252 -7.96 16.37 13.67
C MET A 252 -7.08 17.51 14.20
N PRO A 253 -5.75 17.30 14.27
CA PRO A 253 -4.84 18.35 14.72
C PRO A 253 -4.86 19.56 13.76
N LYS A 254 -4.58 20.72 14.31
CA LYS A 254 -4.37 21.93 13.52
C LYS A 254 -3.04 21.81 12.78
N ASP A 255 -3.08 21.77 11.47
CA ASP A 255 -1.92 21.70 10.62
C ASP A 255 -1.86 22.94 9.70
N PRO A 256 -0.83 23.82 9.83
CA PRO A 256 -0.69 24.98 8.95
C PRO A 256 -0.46 24.61 7.48
N ALA A 257 -0.01 23.39 7.19
CA ALA A 257 0.20 22.91 5.81
C ALA A 257 -1.07 22.31 5.19
N ASP A 258 -2.09 22.00 5.99
CA ASP A 258 -3.31 21.31 5.57
C ASP A 258 -3.00 19.97 4.86
N ARG A 259 -2.08 19.18 5.44
CA ARG A 259 -1.56 17.95 4.83
C ARG A 259 -1.63 16.75 5.79
N CYS A 260 -2.78 16.59 6.46
CA CYS A 260 -3.06 15.46 7.33
C CYS A 260 -4.11 14.53 6.70
N ALA A 261 -3.89 13.22 6.85
CA ALA A 261 -4.86 12.15 6.66
C ALA A 261 -5.14 11.46 7.98
N VAL A 262 -6.25 10.74 8.12
CA VAL A 262 -6.58 9.94 9.30
C VAL A 262 -6.30 8.46 9.06
N SER A 263 -5.69 7.78 10.05
CA SER A 263 -5.41 6.35 10.07
C SER A 263 -6.45 5.61 10.90
N VAL A 264 -7.01 4.55 10.35
CA VAL A 264 -7.84 3.57 11.04
C VAL A 264 -7.44 2.17 10.63
N HIS A 265 -7.82 1.18 11.44
CA HIS A 265 -7.62 -0.25 11.14
C HIS A 265 -8.97 -0.95 10.99
N TYR A 266 -9.01 -2.03 10.21
CA TYR A 266 -10.24 -2.76 9.95
C TYR A 266 -10.08 -4.26 10.18
N TYR A 267 -10.57 -4.71 11.32
CA TYR A 267 -10.62 -6.12 11.72
C TYR A 267 -12.03 -6.52 12.16
N THR A 268 -13.05 -6.10 11.37
CA THR A 268 -14.46 -6.33 11.64
C THR A 268 -15.09 -7.25 10.59
N PRO A 269 -15.84 -8.28 11.01
CA PRO A 269 -16.12 -8.67 12.40
C PRO A 269 -14.94 -9.40 13.04
N SER A 270 -14.68 -9.10 14.31
CA SER A 270 -13.49 -9.62 15.02
C SER A 270 -13.47 -11.14 15.22
N ASP A 271 -14.63 -11.77 15.23
CA ASP A 271 -14.76 -13.23 15.30
C ASP A 271 -14.27 -13.95 14.02
N PHE A 272 -14.26 -13.24 12.88
CA PHE A 272 -13.63 -13.70 11.64
C PHE A 272 -12.23 -13.12 11.45
N ALA A 273 -12.08 -11.82 11.65
CA ALA A 273 -10.87 -11.09 11.27
C ALA A 273 -9.72 -11.19 12.30
N ILE A 274 -9.99 -11.63 13.54
CA ILE A 274 -8.98 -11.75 14.60
C ILE A 274 -8.86 -13.17 15.15
N LEU A 275 -9.99 -13.83 15.45
CA LEU A 275 -9.97 -15.14 16.10
C LEU A 275 -9.51 -16.24 15.15
N GLU A 276 -8.53 -17.03 15.57
CA GLU A 276 -8.16 -18.32 14.95
C GLU A 276 -8.86 -19.50 15.64
N GLU A 277 -9.16 -19.35 16.92
CA GLU A 277 -9.85 -20.33 17.77
C GLU A 277 -10.89 -19.62 18.65
N ASP A 278 -11.75 -20.41 19.31
CA ASP A 278 -12.71 -19.88 20.26
C ASP A 278 -11.99 -19.21 21.44
N ALA A 279 -12.43 -18.00 21.79
CA ALA A 279 -11.98 -17.26 22.96
C ALA A 279 -13.11 -17.00 23.95
N ASP A 280 -12.79 -16.53 25.15
CA ASP A 280 -13.79 -16.22 26.19
C ASP A 280 -14.80 -15.15 25.74
N TRP A 281 -14.37 -14.25 24.84
CA TRP A 281 -15.16 -13.12 24.33
C TRP A 281 -15.84 -13.40 22.98
N GLY A 282 -15.56 -14.51 22.29
CA GLY A 282 -16.15 -14.77 20.99
C GLY A 282 -15.89 -16.19 20.46
N LYS A 283 -16.69 -16.58 19.48
CA LYS A 283 -16.55 -17.83 18.75
C LYS A 283 -15.86 -17.59 17.42
N ASN A 284 -14.87 -18.39 17.09
CA ASN A 284 -14.21 -18.30 15.80
C ASN A 284 -15.20 -18.58 14.66
N ARG A 285 -15.30 -17.66 13.71
CA ARG A 285 -16.02 -17.84 12.44
C ARG A 285 -15.07 -18.34 11.37
N THR A 286 -15.45 -19.38 10.67
CA THR A 286 -14.63 -19.96 9.58
C THR A 286 -14.98 -19.38 8.21
N THR A 287 -16.17 -18.75 8.08
CA THR A 287 -16.70 -18.20 6.82
C THR A 287 -17.08 -16.74 6.94
N TRP A 288 -16.99 -16.01 5.82
CA TRP A 288 -17.43 -14.64 5.65
C TRP A 288 -18.07 -14.47 4.26
N GLY A 289 -18.99 -13.52 4.10
CA GLY A 289 -19.59 -13.17 2.82
C GLY A 289 -21.12 -13.27 2.78
N THR A 290 -21.79 -13.20 3.95
CA THR A 290 -23.26 -13.07 4.01
C THR A 290 -23.70 -11.65 3.66
N GLU A 291 -25.00 -11.43 3.41
CA GLU A 291 -25.56 -10.09 3.18
C GLU A 291 -25.31 -9.16 4.38
N GLU A 292 -25.36 -9.69 5.60
CA GLU A 292 -25.09 -8.96 6.83
C GLU A 292 -23.62 -8.54 6.92
N ASP A 293 -22.70 -9.40 6.52
CA ASP A 293 -21.26 -9.10 6.48
C ASP A 293 -20.96 -7.93 5.53
N PHE A 294 -21.52 -7.97 4.33
CA PHE A 294 -21.39 -6.86 3.37
C PHE A 294 -22.08 -5.58 3.85
N ALA A 295 -23.23 -5.68 4.50
CA ALA A 295 -23.92 -4.53 5.07
C ALA A 295 -23.10 -3.87 6.17
N GLU A 296 -22.46 -4.65 7.05
CA GLU A 296 -21.55 -4.13 8.11
C GLU A 296 -20.31 -3.48 7.50
N LEU A 297 -19.66 -4.13 6.53
CA LEU A 297 -18.52 -3.57 5.82
C LEU A 297 -18.87 -2.21 5.20
N ASN A 298 -19.92 -2.17 4.39
CA ASN A 298 -20.33 -0.94 3.71
C ASN A 298 -20.71 0.17 4.70
N LYS A 299 -21.44 -0.16 5.78
CA LYS A 299 -21.76 0.79 6.85
C LYS A 299 -20.50 1.46 7.43
N ASN A 300 -19.47 0.66 7.73
CA ASN A 300 -18.23 1.18 8.31
C ASN A 300 -17.43 2.03 7.31
N MET A 301 -17.38 1.63 6.05
CA MET A 301 -16.73 2.40 4.99
C MET A 301 -17.47 3.72 4.69
N ASP A 302 -18.80 3.70 4.64
CA ASP A 302 -19.63 4.90 4.46
C ASP A 302 -19.52 5.86 5.66
N LEU A 303 -19.37 5.30 6.87
CA LEU A 303 -19.14 6.09 8.08
C LEU A 303 -17.84 6.89 7.96
N MET A 304 -16.73 6.24 7.60
CA MET A 304 -15.45 6.92 7.39
C MET A 304 -15.51 7.92 6.24
N LYS A 305 -16.14 7.54 5.12
CA LYS A 305 -16.33 8.46 4.00
C LYS A 305 -17.06 9.74 4.43
N SER A 306 -18.20 9.61 5.08
CA SER A 306 -19.03 10.76 5.50
C SER A 306 -18.39 11.59 6.62
N ALA A 307 -17.64 10.93 7.52
CA ALA A 307 -16.99 11.62 8.63
C ALA A 307 -15.76 12.43 8.19
N PHE A 308 -15.02 11.95 7.18
CA PHE A 308 -13.71 12.48 6.79
C PHE A 308 -13.61 12.81 5.30
N VAL A 309 -13.72 11.81 4.40
CA VAL A 309 -13.45 12.00 2.96
C VAL A 309 -14.34 13.08 2.34
N ASP A 310 -15.65 13.06 2.62
CA ASP A 310 -16.60 14.06 2.12
C ASP A 310 -16.36 15.46 2.70
N LYS A 311 -15.51 15.57 3.71
CA LYS A 311 -15.08 16.87 4.30
C LYS A 311 -13.68 17.28 3.85
N GLY A 312 -13.09 16.54 2.92
CA GLY A 312 -11.75 16.82 2.39
C GLY A 312 -10.60 16.28 3.24
N ILE A 313 -10.88 15.43 4.22
CA ILE A 313 -9.87 14.77 5.05
C ILE A 313 -9.66 13.35 4.51
N PRO A 314 -8.50 13.03 3.92
CA PRO A 314 -8.22 11.71 3.38
C PRO A 314 -8.12 10.65 4.48
N VAL A 315 -8.41 9.39 4.11
CA VAL A 315 -8.39 8.24 5.03
C VAL A 315 -7.46 7.17 4.50
N ILE A 316 -6.65 6.61 5.38
CA ILE A 316 -5.83 5.42 5.11
C ILE A 316 -6.25 4.34 6.11
N PHE A 317 -6.64 3.16 5.60
CA PHE A 317 -6.75 1.97 6.42
C PHE A 317 -5.35 1.41 6.59
N GLY A 318 -4.63 1.85 7.63
CA GLY A 318 -3.23 1.47 7.91
C GLY A 318 -3.05 -0.03 8.08
N GLU A 319 -4.10 -0.71 8.52
CA GLU A 319 -4.18 -2.16 8.58
C GLU A 319 -5.59 -2.66 8.26
N TYR A 320 -5.66 -3.73 7.50
CA TYR A 320 -6.82 -4.61 7.43
C TYR A 320 -6.33 -6.03 7.18
N GLY A 321 -7.01 -7.03 7.69
CA GLY A 321 -6.54 -8.39 7.54
C GLY A 321 -7.44 -9.42 8.21
N CYS A 322 -7.09 -10.69 8.02
CA CYS A 322 -7.63 -11.80 8.79
C CYS A 322 -6.61 -12.94 8.83
N PRO A 323 -6.66 -13.82 9.86
CA PRO A 323 -5.85 -15.01 9.89
C PRO A 323 -6.30 -16.00 8.80
N LYS A 324 -5.39 -16.91 8.41
CA LYS A 324 -5.71 -18.01 7.48
C LYS A 324 -6.05 -19.30 8.22
N ASN A 325 -5.53 -19.46 9.44
CA ASN A 325 -5.77 -20.65 10.24
C ASN A 325 -7.24 -20.75 10.64
N ASN A 326 -7.81 -21.96 10.47
CA ASN A 326 -9.22 -22.24 10.78
C ASN A 326 -10.22 -21.32 10.05
N LYS A 327 -9.87 -20.88 8.83
CA LYS A 327 -10.74 -20.13 7.92
C LYS A 327 -10.88 -20.85 6.58
N GLU A 328 -12.01 -20.71 5.93
CA GLU A 328 -12.18 -21.16 4.57
C GLU A 328 -11.45 -20.23 3.61
N GLU A 329 -10.63 -20.79 2.73
CA GLU A 329 -9.74 -20.03 1.83
C GLU A 329 -10.51 -19.03 0.96
N ASP A 330 -11.66 -19.44 0.42
CA ASP A 330 -12.49 -18.56 -0.40
C ASP A 330 -13.12 -17.42 0.42
N SER A 331 -13.43 -17.66 1.71
CA SER A 331 -13.89 -16.60 2.62
C SER A 331 -12.78 -15.61 2.97
N VAL A 332 -11.54 -16.07 3.12
CA VAL A 332 -10.36 -15.20 3.32
C VAL A 332 -10.16 -14.31 2.09
N ARG A 333 -10.15 -14.90 0.90
CA ARG A 333 -10.03 -14.13 -0.36
C ARG A 333 -11.15 -13.12 -0.51
N LEU A 334 -12.38 -13.54 -0.26
CA LEU A 334 -13.56 -12.69 -0.38
C LEU A 334 -13.52 -11.52 0.61
N PHE A 335 -13.18 -11.78 1.88
CA PHE A 335 -13.05 -10.74 2.89
C PHE A 335 -11.98 -9.70 2.50
N LEU A 336 -10.75 -10.16 2.22
CA LEU A 336 -9.63 -9.27 1.93
C LEU A 336 -9.86 -8.44 0.66
N SER A 337 -10.36 -9.04 -0.41
CA SER A 337 -10.67 -8.32 -1.64
C SER A 337 -11.84 -7.36 -1.48
N SER A 338 -12.87 -7.73 -0.71
CA SER A 338 -14.03 -6.87 -0.47
C SER A 338 -13.69 -5.66 0.39
N VAL A 339 -12.87 -5.83 1.44
CA VAL A 339 -12.39 -4.70 2.26
C VAL A 339 -11.53 -3.76 1.42
N CYS A 340 -10.59 -4.31 0.66
CA CYS A 340 -9.73 -3.55 -0.24
C CYS A 340 -10.58 -2.71 -1.22
N LYS A 341 -11.50 -3.36 -1.91
CA LYS A 341 -12.39 -2.70 -2.87
C LYS A 341 -13.28 -1.65 -2.22
N ALA A 342 -13.93 -1.97 -1.11
CA ALA A 342 -14.85 -1.07 -0.43
C ALA A 342 -14.17 0.21 0.07
N ALA A 343 -12.91 0.12 0.53
CA ALA A 343 -12.11 1.28 0.90
C ALA A 343 -11.68 2.08 -0.34
N TYR A 344 -11.12 1.41 -1.35
CA TYR A 344 -10.59 2.06 -2.55
C TYR A 344 -11.67 2.79 -3.35
N ASP A 345 -12.84 2.18 -3.55
CA ASP A 345 -13.99 2.80 -4.23
C ASP A 345 -14.47 4.09 -3.54
N ARG A 346 -14.18 4.22 -2.24
CA ARG A 346 -14.49 5.41 -1.44
C ARG A 346 -13.32 6.39 -1.31
N GLN A 347 -12.31 6.26 -2.18
CA GLN A 347 -11.12 7.13 -2.22
C GLN A 347 -10.25 7.04 -0.95
N MET A 348 -10.22 5.88 -0.32
CA MET A 348 -9.38 5.57 0.84
C MET A 348 -8.31 4.57 0.43
N CYS A 349 -7.11 4.65 1.02
CA CYS A 349 -6.02 3.72 0.73
C CYS A 349 -6.06 2.55 1.71
N PRO A 350 -6.31 1.30 1.25
CA PRO A 350 -6.24 0.10 2.07
C PRO A 350 -4.82 -0.46 2.12
N VAL A 351 -4.30 -0.76 3.32
CA VAL A 351 -2.98 -1.35 3.52
C VAL A 351 -3.12 -2.71 4.21
N LEU A 352 -2.88 -3.79 3.46
CA LEU A 352 -3.02 -5.16 3.91
C LEU A 352 -2.03 -5.45 5.05
N TRP A 353 -2.50 -5.99 6.18
CA TRP A 353 -1.62 -6.52 7.21
C TRP A 353 -0.98 -7.83 6.77
N ASP A 354 0.34 -7.86 6.74
CA ASP A 354 1.11 -9.05 6.39
C ASP A 354 2.26 -9.28 7.34
N ILE A 355 2.43 -10.53 7.72
CA ILE A 355 3.56 -11.04 8.49
C ILE A 355 4.19 -12.23 7.76
N THR A 356 5.37 -12.64 8.17
CA THR A 356 6.07 -13.77 7.56
C THR A 356 5.19 -15.01 7.47
N GLY A 357 4.98 -15.49 6.25
CA GLY A 357 4.21 -16.69 5.96
C GLY A 357 2.69 -16.51 5.90
N LEU A 358 2.16 -15.29 6.04
CA LEU A 358 0.71 -15.05 5.95
C LEU A 358 0.29 -14.90 4.48
N HIS A 359 0.52 -13.76 3.85
CA HIS A 359 0.09 -13.49 2.48
C HIS A 359 1.25 -13.40 1.50
N TYR A 360 2.41 -12.92 1.96
CA TYR A 360 3.60 -12.76 1.14
C TYR A 360 4.73 -13.68 1.60
N ASP A 361 5.28 -14.47 0.67
CA ASP A 361 6.46 -15.28 0.92
C ASP A 361 7.72 -14.44 0.73
N ARG A 362 8.30 -14.01 1.85
CA ARG A 362 9.50 -13.17 1.87
C ARG A 362 10.71 -13.85 1.24
N ASN A 363 10.81 -15.17 1.29
CA ASN A 363 11.92 -15.90 0.69
C ASN A 363 11.78 -16.06 -0.83
N GLN A 364 10.55 -16.15 -1.33
CA GLN A 364 10.26 -16.25 -2.76
C GLN A 364 9.91 -14.89 -3.40
N CYS A 365 9.86 -13.83 -2.59
CA CYS A 365 9.56 -12.46 -3.01
C CYS A 365 8.26 -12.34 -3.83
N ARG A 366 7.19 -13.00 -3.38
CA ARG A 366 5.89 -13.01 -4.08
C ARG A 366 4.73 -13.35 -3.15
N MET A 367 3.53 -13.00 -3.55
CA MET A 367 2.30 -13.42 -2.87
C MET A 367 2.17 -14.94 -2.86
N THR A 368 1.74 -15.51 -1.72
CA THR A 368 1.50 -16.95 -1.56
C THR A 368 0.26 -17.42 -2.30
N ASP A 369 -0.70 -16.54 -2.50
CA ASP A 369 -1.97 -16.77 -3.17
C ASP A 369 -2.10 -15.82 -4.38
N SER A 370 -1.89 -16.37 -5.58
CA SER A 370 -1.99 -15.60 -6.82
C SER A 370 -3.41 -15.17 -7.16
N THR A 371 -4.43 -15.92 -6.73
CA THR A 371 -5.84 -15.56 -6.93
C THR A 371 -6.18 -14.34 -6.08
N LEU A 372 -5.81 -14.35 -4.79
CA LEU A 372 -5.95 -13.19 -3.93
C LEU A 372 -5.23 -11.97 -4.51
N ASN A 373 -3.98 -12.15 -4.96
CA ASN A 373 -3.22 -11.05 -5.55
C ASN A 373 -3.94 -10.43 -6.75
N GLN A 374 -4.46 -11.24 -7.66
CA GLN A 374 -5.23 -10.77 -8.81
C GLN A 374 -6.51 -10.02 -8.38
N GLN A 375 -7.22 -10.52 -7.37
CA GLN A 375 -8.41 -9.86 -6.84
C GLN A 375 -8.08 -8.49 -6.21
N LEU A 376 -6.97 -8.38 -5.47
CA LEU A 376 -6.52 -7.11 -4.90
C LEU A 376 -6.13 -6.12 -6.00
N LEU A 377 -5.37 -6.57 -7.01
CA LEU A 377 -4.95 -5.70 -8.11
C LEU A 377 -6.11 -5.25 -9.01
N SER A 378 -7.14 -6.07 -9.14
CA SER A 378 -8.33 -5.69 -9.93
C SER A 378 -9.04 -4.45 -9.38
N VAL A 379 -8.77 -4.08 -8.14
CA VAL A 379 -9.27 -2.84 -7.52
C VAL A 379 -8.56 -1.61 -8.10
N LEU A 380 -7.27 -1.74 -8.44
CA LEU A 380 -6.49 -0.69 -9.11
C LEU A 380 -6.82 -0.56 -10.59
N ASP A 381 -7.23 -1.68 -11.19
CA ASP A 381 -7.83 -1.63 -12.50
C ASP A 381 -9.12 -0.81 -12.36
N ASN A 382 -8.97 0.51 -12.32
CA ASN A 382 -10.02 1.47 -12.60
C ASN A 382 -10.42 1.33 -14.08
N ASN A 383 -10.69 0.13 -14.50
CA ASN A 383 -11.64 -0.21 -15.48
C ASN A 383 -13.04 -0.10 -14.79
N VAL A 384 -13.40 1.13 -14.45
CA VAL A 384 -14.73 1.55 -14.83
C VAL A 384 -14.81 1.10 -16.28
N LEU A 385 -15.41 -0.04 -16.53
CA LEU A 385 -15.58 -0.55 -17.90
C LEU A 385 -16.43 0.50 -18.56
N LYS A 386 -15.77 1.58 -19.04
CA LYS A 386 -16.45 2.74 -19.61
C LYS A 386 -17.44 2.24 -20.63
N GLY A 387 -18.69 2.47 -20.37
CA GLY A 387 -19.78 1.92 -21.16
C GLY A 387 -20.56 0.79 -20.51
N ASP A 388 -20.08 0.15 -19.44
CA ASP A 388 -20.84 -0.82 -18.63
C ASP A 388 -21.72 -0.10 -17.61
N ILE A 389 -22.80 0.50 -18.09
CA ILE A 389 -23.63 1.41 -17.29
C ILE A 389 -24.50 0.65 -16.31
N ASN A 390 -24.85 -0.60 -16.62
CA ASN A 390 -25.60 -1.48 -15.73
C ASN A 390 -24.73 -2.28 -14.77
N GLN A 391 -23.39 -2.17 -14.89
CA GLN A 391 -22.37 -2.78 -14.04
C GLN A 391 -22.48 -4.32 -14.00
N ASP A 392 -22.85 -4.94 -15.13
CA ASP A 392 -22.92 -6.40 -15.25
C ASP A 392 -21.61 -7.05 -15.72
N GLY A 393 -20.53 -6.25 -15.89
CA GLY A 393 -19.21 -6.68 -16.34
C GLY A 393 -19.07 -6.76 -17.86
N LYS A 394 -20.03 -6.20 -18.61
CA LYS A 394 -19.99 -6.19 -20.09
C LYS A 394 -20.42 -4.83 -20.61
N VAL A 395 -19.88 -4.45 -21.76
CA VAL A 395 -20.40 -3.31 -22.53
C VAL A 395 -21.17 -3.86 -23.71
N ASP A 396 -22.50 -3.80 -23.63
CA ASP A 396 -23.35 -4.37 -24.66
C ASP A 396 -24.54 -3.47 -25.05
N THR A 397 -25.52 -4.06 -25.73
CA THR A 397 -26.69 -3.30 -26.22
C THR A 397 -27.61 -2.81 -25.11
N GLN A 398 -27.54 -3.37 -23.90
CA GLN A 398 -28.32 -2.94 -22.75
C GLN A 398 -27.84 -1.58 -22.27
N ASP A 399 -26.52 -1.40 -22.18
CA ASP A 399 -25.89 -0.14 -21.79
C ASP A 399 -26.16 0.98 -22.79
N VAL A 400 -26.10 0.65 -24.09
CA VAL A 400 -26.48 1.59 -25.15
C VAL A 400 -27.92 2.03 -24.98
N ALA A 401 -28.84 1.13 -24.61
CA ALA A 401 -30.23 1.45 -24.37
C ALA A 401 -30.41 2.36 -23.15
N ILE A 402 -29.73 2.06 -22.04
CA ILE A 402 -29.75 2.86 -20.81
C ILE A 402 -29.28 4.30 -21.09
N LEU A 403 -28.13 4.46 -21.74
CA LEU A 403 -27.60 5.78 -22.09
C LEU A 403 -28.52 6.53 -23.07
N GLY A 404 -29.08 5.81 -24.04
CA GLY A 404 -30.04 6.36 -24.99
C GLY A 404 -31.30 6.89 -24.31
N ASP A 405 -31.88 6.14 -23.38
CA ASP A 405 -33.05 6.56 -22.61
C ASP A 405 -32.76 7.73 -21.67
N CYS A 406 -31.54 7.79 -21.10
CA CYS A 406 -31.08 8.94 -20.33
C CYS A 406 -31.00 10.21 -21.18
N LEU A 407 -30.38 10.17 -22.35
CA LEU A 407 -30.21 11.32 -23.23
C LEU A 407 -31.55 11.87 -23.76
N VAL A 408 -32.55 11.04 -23.93
CA VAL A 408 -33.90 11.48 -24.31
C VAL A 408 -34.80 11.73 -23.09
N LYS A 409 -34.23 11.77 -21.87
CA LYS A 409 -34.92 12.06 -20.60
C LYS A 409 -36.03 11.10 -20.22
N LYS A 410 -35.95 9.85 -20.65
CA LYS A 410 -36.86 8.78 -20.25
C LYS A 410 -36.37 8.06 -18.96
N ALA A 411 -35.07 8.13 -18.66
CA ALA A 411 -34.47 7.59 -17.47
C ALA A 411 -33.47 8.60 -16.88
N PHE A 412 -33.08 8.41 -15.62
CA PHE A 412 -32.02 9.16 -14.95
C PHE A 412 -30.94 8.15 -14.54
N LEU A 413 -29.69 8.56 -14.74
CA LEU A 413 -28.54 7.83 -14.21
C LEU A 413 -28.37 8.19 -12.74
N SER A 414 -27.95 7.24 -11.91
CA SER A 414 -27.46 7.53 -10.58
C SER A 414 -26.15 8.32 -10.66
N VAL A 415 -25.69 8.91 -9.56
CA VAL A 415 -24.40 9.59 -9.54
C VAL A 415 -23.26 8.61 -9.85
N GLU A 416 -23.40 7.35 -9.40
CA GLU A 416 -22.44 6.28 -9.66
C GLU A 416 -22.42 5.87 -11.14
N ASP A 417 -23.60 5.75 -11.78
CA ASP A 417 -23.67 5.38 -13.21
C ASP A 417 -23.12 6.46 -14.14
N THR A 418 -23.01 7.72 -13.68
CA THR A 418 -22.46 8.81 -14.50
C THR A 418 -20.99 8.59 -14.83
N GLU A 419 -20.23 7.94 -13.96
CA GLU A 419 -18.82 7.64 -14.22
C GLU A 419 -18.68 6.60 -15.34
N TYR A 420 -19.54 5.60 -15.40
CA TYR A 420 -19.57 4.58 -16.46
C TYR A 420 -20.10 5.14 -17.79
N ALA A 421 -20.95 6.15 -17.73
CA ALA A 421 -21.58 6.75 -18.88
C ALA A 421 -20.75 7.87 -19.57
N ASP A 422 -19.82 8.49 -18.85
CA ASP A 422 -18.87 9.46 -19.38
C ASP A 422 -17.65 8.74 -20.00
N ILE A 423 -17.84 8.27 -21.22
CA ILE A 423 -16.91 7.37 -21.90
C ILE A 423 -15.64 8.10 -22.34
N ASN A 424 -15.78 9.38 -22.71
CA ASN A 424 -14.66 10.22 -23.15
C ASN A 424 -13.98 10.99 -21.99
N SER A 425 -14.49 10.84 -20.75
CA SER A 425 -13.99 11.50 -19.54
C SER A 425 -13.93 13.03 -19.61
N ASP A 426 -14.90 13.65 -20.29
CA ASP A 426 -14.98 15.13 -20.42
C ASP A 426 -15.88 15.77 -19.33
N GLY A 427 -16.40 14.99 -18.39
CA GLY A 427 -17.27 15.42 -17.30
C GLY A 427 -18.70 15.72 -17.75
N LYS A 428 -19.11 15.28 -18.94
CA LYS A 428 -20.43 15.51 -19.51
C LYS A 428 -20.98 14.25 -20.15
N ILE A 429 -22.21 13.92 -19.87
CA ILE A 429 -22.92 12.83 -20.54
C ILE A 429 -23.74 13.39 -21.69
N ASN A 430 -23.37 13.00 -22.91
CA ASN A 430 -23.95 13.58 -24.12
C ASN A 430 -23.91 12.62 -25.32
N ALA A 431 -24.21 13.12 -26.51
CA ALA A 431 -24.26 12.32 -27.74
C ALA A 431 -22.87 11.76 -28.16
N PHE A 432 -21.76 12.34 -27.68
CA PHE A 432 -20.43 11.80 -27.97
C PHE A 432 -20.18 10.49 -27.21
N ASP A 433 -20.62 10.40 -25.94
CA ASP A 433 -20.55 9.19 -25.15
C ASP A 433 -21.43 8.09 -25.75
N TYR A 434 -22.63 8.46 -26.20
CA TYR A 434 -23.54 7.53 -26.89
C TYR A 434 -22.93 7.00 -28.19
N ALA A 435 -22.22 7.82 -28.94
CA ALA A 435 -21.51 7.38 -30.13
C ALA A 435 -20.30 6.51 -29.77
N ALA A 436 -19.63 6.80 -28.66
CA ALA A 436 -18.47 6.03 -28.19
C ALA A 436 -18.89 4.63 -27.72
N ILE A 437 -19.93 4.51 -26.87
CA ILE A 437 -20.41 3.22 -26.40
C ILE A 437 -20.91 2.33 -27.56
N LYS A 438 -21.58 2.91 -28.53
CA LYS A 438 -22.01 2.17 -29.74
C LYS A 438 -20.81 1.62 -30.53
N ARG A 439 -19.70 2.36 -30.60
CA ARG A 439 -18.48 1.85 -31.24
C ARG A 439 -17.87 0.69 -30.46
N ILE A 440 -17.86 0.77 -29.14
CA ILE A 440 -17.37 -0.33 -28.27
C ILE A 440 -18.21 -1.58 -28.57
N VAL A 441 -19.53 -1.47 -28.52
CA VAL A 441 -20.46 -2.60 -28.74
C VAL A 441 -20.32 -3.17 -30.15
N ILE A 442 -20.22 -2.33 -31.17
CA ILE A 442 -20.05 -2.80 -32.56
C ILE A 442 -18.71 -3.51 -32.73
N ASN A 443 -17.64 -2.97 -32.13
CA ASN A 443 -16.32 -3.57 -32.22
C ASN A 443 -16.21 -4.88 -31.40
N SER A 444 -16.95 -5.01 -30.31
CA SER A 444 -17.01 -6.25 -29.52
C SER A 444 -17.92 -7.31 -30.17
N ALA A 445 -18.94 -6.90 -30.91
CA ALA A 445 -19.83 -7.80 -31.66
C ALA A 445 -19.24 -8.27 -33.00
N SER A 446 -18.21 -7.57 -33.53
CA SER A 446 -17.46 -8.13 -34.65
C SER A 446 -16.70 -9.35 -34.13
N ASP A 447 -17.01 -10.55 -34.64
CA ASP A 447 -16.29 -11.78 -34.34
C ASP A 447 -14.79 -11.51 -34.40
N LYS A 448 -14.16 -11.34 -33.24
CA LYS A 448 -12.71 -11.37 -33.13
C LYS A 448 -12.36 -12.81 -33.42
N GLU A 449 -11.90 -13.06 -34.63
CA GLU A 449 -11.32 -14.33 -35.00
C GLU A 449 -10.19 -14.59 -33.99
N GLN A 450 -10.46 -15.47 -33.04
CA GLN A 450 -9.49 -15.82 -32.01
C GLN A 450 -8.34 -16.52 -32.73
N LEU A 451 -7.14 -15.97 -32.64
CA LEU A 451 -5.98 -16.58 -33.27
C LEU A 451 -5.76 -17.95 -32.63
N ASP A 452 -5.79 -19.01 -33.45
CA ASP A 452 -5.47 -20.35 -32.99
C ASP A 452 -3.94 -20.46 -32.82
N LEU A 453 -3.51 -20.66 -31.58
CA LEU A 453 -2.11 -20.81 -31.18
C LEU A 453 -1.65 -22.26 -31.10
N SER A 454 -2.51 -23.24 -31.47
CA SER A 454 -2.19 -24.67 -31.37
C SER A 454 -0.97 -25.07 -32.16
N ASP A 455 -0.74 -24.40 -33.29
CA ASP A 455 0.37 -24.66 -34.21
C ASP A 455 1.59 -23.75 -33.98
N MET A 456 1.54 -22.87 -32.94
CA MET A 456 2.65 -21.96 -32.67
C MET A 456 3.86 -22.74 -32.13
N PRO A 457 5.06 -22.59 -32.77
CA PRO A 457 6.27 -23.24 -32.27
C PRO A 457 6.65 -22.76 -30.86
N THR A 458 7.30 -23.65 -30.09
CA THR A 458 7.77 -23.33 -28.72
C THR A 458 9.15 -22.65 -28.71
N GLU A 459 9.89 -22.72 -29.78
CA GLU A 459 11.19 -22.06 -29.91
C GLU A 459 11.02 -20.58 -30.24
N TYR A 460 11.75 -19.72 -29.55
CA TYR A 460 11.60 -18.26 -29.62
C TYR A 460 11.60 -17.70 -31.03
N GLN A 461 12.62 -18.06 -31.84
CA GLN A 461 12.74 -17.55 -33.21
C GLN A 461 11.61 -18.07 -34.12
N ALA A 462 11.27 -19.34 -33.97
CA ALA A 462 10.20 -19.94 -34.76
C ALA A 462 8.83 -19.38 -34.37
N ALA A 463 8.62 -19.05 -33.11
CA ALA A 463 7.40 -18.38 -32.60
C ALA A 463 7.30 -16.93 -33.14
N LEU A 464 8.40 -16.20 -33.22
CA LEU A 464 8.44 -14.87 -33.84
C LEU A 464 8.10 -14.93 -35.34
N ASP A 465 8.68 -15.89 -36.05
CA ASP A 465 8.41 -16.11 -37.47
C ASP A 465 6.94 -16.49 -37.69
N TRP A 466 6.40 -17.33 -36.82
CA TRP A 466 5.00 -17.72 -36.88
C TRP A 466 4.06 -16.52 -36.62
N VAL A 467 4.32 -15.71 -35.57
CA VAL A 467 3.58 -14.48 -35.28
C VAL A 467 3.69 -13.51 -36.48
N TRP A 468 4.88 -13.37 -37.04
CA TRP A 468 5.11 -12.51 -38.19
C TRP A 468 4.35 -12.96 -39.42
N THR A 469 4.33 -14.25 -39.71
CA THR A 469 3.65 -14.84 -40.86
C THR A 469 2.13 -14.81 -40.70
N ASN A 470 1.63 -15.05 -39.47
CA ASN A 470 0.21 -15.10 -39.15
C ASN A 470 -0.35 -13.74 -38.69
N ARG A 471 0.48 -12.71 -38.65
CA ARG A 471 -0.02 -11.36 -38.37
C ARG A 471 -0.97 -10.96 -39.48
N ILE A 472 -2.23 -10.94 -39.13
CA ILE A 472 -3.28 -10.52 -40.04
C ILE A 472 -3.25 -9.00 -40.11
N GLU A 473 -2.81 -8.46 -41.26
CA GLU A 473 -2.87 -7.08 -41.65
C GLU A 473 -2.55 -6.04 -40.56
N ARG A 474 -1.30 -5.59 -40.53
CA ARG A 474 -0.71 -4.56 -39.66
C ARG A 474 -1.55 -3.31 -39.45
N GLU A 475 -2.48 -3.06 -40.33
CA GLU A 475 -3.12 -1.75 -40.45
C GLU A 475 -4.40 -1.58 -39.64
N LYS A 476 -4.94 -2.63 -39.00
CA LYS A 476 -6.34 -2.56 -38.54
C LYS A 476 -6.58 -2.41 -37.07
N SER A 477 -5.73 -2.72 -36.16
CA SER A 477 -5.86 -2.22 -34.79
C SER A 477 -4.69 -2.54 -33.87
N THR A 478 -4.33 -1.59 -33.07
CA THR A 478 -3.44 -1.66 -31.92
C THR A 478 -3.84 -2.74 -30.90
N ASP A 479 -5.14 -2.97 -30.73
CA ASP A 479 -5.71 -3.94 -29.80
C ASP A 479 -5.47 -5.40 -30.24
N ARG A 480 -5.40 -5.63 -31.54
CA ARG A 480 -5.13 -6.96 -32.10
C ARG A 480 -3.72 -7.45 -31.78
N TRP A 481 -2.73 -6.57 -31.79
CA TRP A 481 -1.37 -6.88 -31.41
C TRP A 481 -1.25 -7.20 -29.92
N ASN A 482 -1.88 -6.43 -29.08
CA ASN A 482 -1.91 -6.68 -27.64
C ASN A 482 -2.52 -8.07 -27.36
N THR A 483 -3.62 -8.41 -28.02
CA THR A 483 -4.27 -9.72 -27.88
C THR A 483 -3.38 -10.87 -28.36
N ILE A 484 -2.66 -10.72 -29.45
CA ILE A 484 -1.72 -11.73 -29.95
C ILE A 484 -0.57 -11.94 -28.97
N PHE A 485 0.01 -10.87 -28.46
CA PHE A 485 1.10 -10.96 -27.49
C PHE A 485 0.64 -11.53 -26.16
N ASP A 486 -0.52 -11.15 -25.63
CA ASP A 486 -1.11 -11.71 -24.42
C ASP A 486 -1.36 -13.23 -24.58
N GLN A 487 -1.85 -13.68 -25.73
CA GLN A 487 -2.05 -15.10 -26.00
C GLN A 487 -0.72 -15.87 -26.12
N ILE A 488 0.31 -15.27 -26.68
CA ILE A 488 1.64 -15.86 -26.76
C ILE A 488 2.27 -15.98 -25.38
N ASP A 489 2.10 -14.96 -24.52
CA ASP A 489 2.59 -14.99 -23.14
C ASP A 489 1.94 -16.13 -22.34
N ALA A 490 0.64 -16.27 -22.44
CA ALA A 490 -0.10 -17.34 -21.76
C ALA A 490 0.37 -18.76 -22.17
N GLY A 491 0.98 -18.91 -23.35
CA GLY A 491 1.42 -20.20 -23.91
C GLY A 491 2.92 -20.50 -23.82
N ASN A 492 3.78 -19.49 -23.64
CA ASN A 492 5.23 -19.68 -23.81
C ASN A 492 6.07 -18.70 -22.97
N GLY A 493 6.69 -19.21 -21.89
CA GLY A 493 7.52 -18.42 -20.97
C GLY A 493 8.74 -17.73 -21.61
N THR A 494 9.18 -18.13 -22.80
CA THR A 494 10.29 -17.48 -23.51
C THR A 494 9.89 -16.16 -24.16
N LEU A 495 8.60 -15.95 -24.39
CA LEU A 495 8.04 -14.71 -24.93
C LEU A 495 7.59 -13.72 -23.84
N ASN A 496 7.70 -14.09 -22.58
CA ASN A 496 7.34 -13.23 -21.43
C ASN A 496 7.99 -11.84 -21.52
N TYR A 497 9.21 -11.74 -21.99
CA TYR A 497 9.90 -10.46 -22.12
C TYR A 497 9.23 -9.54 -23.14
N VAL A 498 8.78 -10.08 -24.25
CA VAL A 498 8.08 -9.35 -25.31
C VAL A 498 6.71 -8.86 -24.84
N VAL A 499 5.99 -9.70 -24.13
CA VAL A 499 4.67 -9.39 -23.57
C VAL A 499 4.79 -8.39 -22.44
N ARG A 500 5.71 -8.59 -21.50
CA ARG A 500 5.97 -7.64 -20.41
C ARG A 500 6.26 -6.23 -20.92
N TRP A 501 6.99 -6.10 -22.01
CA TRP A 501 7.28 -4.79 -22.59
C TRP A 501 6.03 -4.07 -23.10
N GLN A 502 5.01 -4.80 -23.54
CA GLN A 502 3.72 -4.26 -24.01
C GLN A 502 2.71 -4.04 -22.86
N SER A 503 2.71 -4.87 -21.82
CA SER A 503 1.75 -4.80 -20.72
C SER A 503 2.08 -3.70 -19.70
N TYR A 504 3.34 -3.31 -19.57
CA TYR A 504 3.77 -2.36 -18.54
C TYR A 504 3.54 -0.89 -18.84
N LYS A 505 3.11 -0.50 -20.05
CA LYS A 505 2.90 0.93 -20.37
C LYS A 505 1.94 1.10 -21.52
N THR A 506 1.24 2.22 -21.49
CA THR A 506 0.69 2.86 -22.68
C THR A 506 1.82 3.08 -23.67
N VAL A 507 2.09 2.09 -24.51
CA VAL A 507 3.18 2.13 -25.48
C VAL A 507 2.84 3.16 -26.54
N THR A 508 3.68 4.17 -26.70
CA THR A 508 3.48 5.20 -27.72
C THR A 508 3.58 4.56 -29.12
N LEU A 509 2.97 5.19 -30.12
CA LEU A 509 3.04 4.73 -31.52
C LEU A 509 4.49 4.54 -31.98
N ASP A 510 5.42 5.39 -31.55
CA ASP A 510 6.83 5.32 -31.91
C ASP A 510 7.54 4.14 -31.24
N GLN A 511 7.21 3.83 -29.99
CA GLN A 511 7.73 2.66 -29.28
C GLN A 511 7.23 1.36 -29.93
N ARG A 512 5.97 1.33 -30.40
CA ARG A 512 5.43 0.19 -31.15
C ARG A 512 6.15 -0.03 -32.47
N LYS A 513 6.42 1.04 -33.22
CA LYS A 513 7.20 0.96 -34.46
C LYS A 513 8.63 0.47 -34.24
N GLN A 514 9.28 0.91 -33.14
CA GLN A 514 10.60 0.41 -32.77
C GLN A 514 10.57 -1.09 -32.47
N PHE A 515 9.54 -1.54 -31.77
CA PHE A 515 9.37 -2.94 -31.43
C PHE A 515 9.04 -3.80 -32.65
N GLU A 516 8.15 -3.34 -33.51
CA GLU A 516 7.88 -3.99 -34.83
C GLU A 516 9.17 -4.14 -35.64
N LYS A 517 10.01 -3.09 -35.64
CA LYS A 517 11.30 -3.16 -36.34
C LYS A 517 12.26 -4.17 -35.72
N LEU A 518 12.31 -4.29 -34.39
CA LEU A 518 13.11 -5.30 -33.69
C LEU A 518 12.66 -6.73 -34.06
N ILE A 519 11.35 -6.95 -34.15
CA ILE A 519 10.81 -8.23 -34.64
C ILE A 519 11.19 -8.46 -36.10
N GLU A 520 11.06 -7.46 -36.96
CA GLU A 520 11.47 -7.53 -38.38
C GLU A 520 12.96 -7.87 -38.53
N ASP A 521 13.81 -7.19 -37.77
CA ASP A 521 15.26 -7.41 -37.82
C ASP A 521 15.64 -8.81 -37.29
N SER A 522 14.89 -9.34 -36.28
CA SER A 522 15.14 -10.69 -35.74
C SER A 522 14.68 -11.83 -36.67
N VAL A 523 13.70 -11.56 -37.53
CA VAL A 523 13.20 -12.54 -38.53
C VAL A 523 14.10 -12.56 -39.77
N ASN A 524 14.79 -11.45 -40.09
CA ASN A 524 15.60 -11.31 -41.29
C ASN A 524 17.09 -11.61 -41.05
N ASN A 525 17.51 -11.92 -39.84
CA ASN A 525 18.85 -12.38 -39.48
C ASN A 525 18.85 -13.86 -39.11
#